data_0a86bff7091fb22e7fb0281b3962616f
#
_entry.id   0a86bff7091fb22e7fb0281b3962616f
#
_cell.length_a   1.000
_cell.length_b   1.000
_cell.length_c   1.000
_cell.angle_alpha   90.00
_cell.angle_beta   90.00
_cell.angle_gamma   90.00
#
_symmetry.space_group_name_H-M   'P 1'
#
loop_
_entity.id
_entity.type
_entity.pdbx_description
1 polymer ?
#
loop_
_entity_poly.entity_id
_entity_poly.type
_entity_poly.pdbx_seq_one_letter_code
_entity_poly.pdbx_strand_id
1 'polypeptide(L)'
;KGGLDVGFLIVYTGQKTLDEEGYQSARENAMAKFDAIDRLVNIYAPDKIGLAKTSEDVRKINSQGKLVAMIGVENAYPLGMDLSQVKDYYEKGARYMSLSHNGHSQFSDSNTGEYDSIWLHNGLSELGKELIKELNYYGIIIDLSHPSKEANRQSIELSKSPVIASHSSARALCDHPRNLDDEQLGWIKKNGGVVHVVALGSYLKAEKQKNYRKGLDSIIKLKSEAIRFKTMSYSDVMKLPEEEMNSYREAYTEIQKLAKDEIKKIRSRYPPVDVSDFVDHIDYIKDKIGIDHVGISSDFDGGGGIDGWGDASETFNVTLELFKRGYSEEDISKIWSGNLLRVLDKNQEIAIQLQNTD
;
A
#
# COMPACT_ATOMS: atom_id res chain seq x y z
N LYS A 1 14.24 -16.19 -0.04
CA LYS A 1 14.15 -17.08 -1.21
C LYS A 1 13.40 -16.45 -2.38
N GLY A 2 12.42 -15.55 -2.12
CA GLY A 2 11.67 -14.84 -3.16
C GLY A 2 12.35 -13.59 -3.71
N GLY A 3 13.43 -13.12 -3.10
CA GLY A 3 14.19 -11.95 -3.56
C GLY A 3 13.67 -10.60 -3.03
N LEU A 4 12.76 -10.59 -2.06
CA LEU A 4 12.33 -9.37 -1.39
C LEU A 4 13.24 -9.11 -0.18
N ASP A 5 14.04 -8.05 -0.25
CA ASP A 5 15.00 -7.69 0.79
C ASP A 5 14.53 -6.53 1.65
N VAL A 6 13.70 -5.63 1.10
CA VAL A 6 13.21 -4.43 1.76
C VAL A 6 11.69 -4.36 1.67
N GLY A 7 11.01 -4.08 2.78
CA GLY A 7 9.58 -3.88 2.81
C GLY A 7 9.16 -2.77 3.77
N PHE A 8 8.11 -2.05 3.41
CA PHE A 8 7.42 -1.18 4.35
C PHE A 8 6.44 -2.01 5.19
N LEU A 9 6.62 -1.97 6.50
CA LEU A 9 5.66 -2.49 7.48
C LEU A 9 4.68 -1.36 7.81
N ILE A 10 3.38 -1.65 7.67
CA ILE A 10 2.38 -0.60 7.63
C ILE A 10 1.69 -0.43 8.98
N VAL A 11 1.76 0.78 9.52
CA VAL A 11 0.94 1.24 10.63
C VAL A 11 -0.38 1.74 10.04
N TYR A 12 -1.28 0.81 9.78
CA TYR A 12 -2.62 1.08 9.27
C TYR A 12 -3.63 1.20 10.41
N THR A 13 -4.55 2.14 10.29
CA THR A 13 -5.74 2.22 11.17
C THR A 13 -7.00 2.48 10.35
N GLY A 14 -8.07 1.73 10.66
CA GLY A 14 -9.36 1.94 10.01
C GLY A 14 -9.98 3.29 10.34
N GLN A 15 -10.67 3.87 9.37
CA GLN A 15 -11.45 5.10 9.57
C GLN A 15 -12.65 4.82 10.48
N LYS A 16 -12.84 5.68 11.49
CA LYS A 16 -13.98 5.69 12.40
C LYS A 16 -14.66 7.07 12.36
N THR A 17 -15.52 7.36 13.34
CA THR A 17 -16.13 8.67 13.56
C THR A 17 -15.06 9.75 13.81
N LEU A 18 -15.34 10.99 13.36
CA LEU A 18 -14.43 12.12 13.52
C LEU A 18 -14.66 12.78 14.89
N ASP A 19 -14.34 12.05 15.96
CA ASP A 19 -14.45 12.46 17.35
C ASP A 19 -13.29 11.91 18.18
N GLU A 20 -13.18 12.41 19.42
CA GLU A 20 -12.05 12.08 20.31
C GLU A 20 -11.98 10.58 20.62
N GLU A 21 -13.10 9.90 20.80
CA GLU A 21 -13.14 8.46 21.09
C GLU A 21 -12.58 7.66 19.88
N GLY A 22 -13.00 8.03 18.67
CA GLY A 22 -12.50 7.44 17.44
C GLY A 22 -10.99 7.66 17.26
N TYR A 23 -10.52 8.90 17.47
CA TYR A 23 -9.08 9.25 17.38
C TYR A 23 -8.25 8.52 18.41
N GLN A 24 -8.68 8.47 19.67
CA GLN A 24 -7.95 7.79 20.72
C GLN A 24 -7.83 6.28 20.46
N SER A 25 -8.95 5.63 20.11
CA SER A 25 -8.94 4.20 19.75
C SER A 25 -8.01 3.90 18.57
N ALA A 26 -7.97 4.77 17.55
CA ALA A 26 -7.06 4.62 16.42
C ALA A 26 -5.60 4.84 16.82
N ARG A 27 -5.33 5.81 17.71
CA ARG A 27 -3.99 6.07 18.25
C ARG A 27 -3.44 4.88 19.02
N GLU A 28 -4.24 4.29 19.91
CA GLU A 28 -3.86 3.08 20.64
C GLU A 28 -3.50 1.93 19.69
N ASN A 29 -4.31 1.74 18.64
CA ASN A 29 -4.04 0.74 17.61
C ASN A 29 -2.75 1.03 16.83
N ALA A 30 -2.51 2.31 16.45
CA ALA A 30 -1.29 2.70 15.75
C ALA A 30 -0.05 2.46 16.63
N MET A 31 -0.09 2.87 17.90
CA MET A 31 1.02 2.66 18.84
C MET A 31 1.32 1.17 19.03
N ALA A 32 0.29 0.32 19.19
CA ALA A 32 0.47 -1.12 19.30
C ALA A 32 1.20 -1.72 18.07
N LYS A 33 0.96 -1.18 16.87
CA LYS A 33 1.66 -1.60 15.63
C LYS A 33 3.10 -1.13 15.59
N PHE A 34 3.38 0.13 15.96
CA PHE A 34 4.77 0.60 16.14
C PHE A 34 5.53 -0.28 17.11
N ASP A 35 4.93 -0.60 18.28
CA ASP A 35 5.55 -1.45 19.27
C ASP A 35 5.75 -2.89 18.78
N ALA A 36 4.85 -3.41 17.94
CA ALA A 36 5.02 -4.72 17.33
C ALA A 36 6.20 -4.76 16.36
N ILE A 37 6.36 -3.69 15.54
CA ILE A 37 7.49 -3.55 14.61
C ILE A 37 8.80 -3.41 15.41
N ASP A 38 8.81 -2.59 16.47
CA ASP A 38 9.97 -2.44 17.34
C ASP A 38 10.40 -3.77 17.96
N ARG A 39 9.45 -4.53 18.52
CA ARG A 39 9.73 -5.88 19.04
C ARG A 39 10.23 -6.84 17.97
N LEU A 40 9.70 -6.77 16.75
CA LEU A 40 10.15 -7.62 15.65
C LEU A 40 11.64 -7.42 15.38
N VAL A 41 12.07 -6.16 15.23
CA VAL A 41 13.44 -5.83 14.81
C VAL A 41 14.44 -5.85 15.95
N ASN A 42 14.03 -5.61 17.20
CA ASN A 42 14.92 -5.50 18.35
C ASN A 42 14.91 -6.71 19.30
N ILE A 43 13.81 -7.50 19.30
CA ILE A 43 13.64 -8.60 20.26
C ILE A 43 13.50 -9.95 19.55
N TYR A 44 12.57 -10.07 18.57
CA TYR A 44 12.23 -11.38 18.02
C TYR A 44 13.17 -11.83 16.90
N ALA A 45 13.66 -10.90 16.08
CA ALA A 45 14.48 -11.26 14.93
C ALA A 45 15.64 -10.25 14.66
N PRO A 46 16.38 -9.75 15.67
CA PRO A 46 17.40 -8.71 15.51
C PRO A 46 18.54 -9.12 14.58
N ASP A 47 18.80 -10.44 14.48
CA ASP A 47 19.82 -10.97 13.59
C ASP A 47 19.36 -11.15 12.13
N LYS A 48 18.05 -11.03 11.86
CA LYS A 48 17.44 -11.32 10.55
C LYS A 48 16.89 -10.09 9.85
N ILE A 49 16.44 -9.09 10.60
CA ILE A 49 15.79 -7.90 10.07
C ILE A 49 16.22 -6.67 10.87
N GLY A 50 16.38 -5.53 10.20
CA GLY A 50 16.69 -4.25 10.82
C GLY A 50 15.75 -3.15 10.37
N LEU A 51 15.50 -2.15 11.23
CA LEU A 51 14.70 -0.97 10.90
C LEU A 51 15.57 0.09 10.24
N ALA A 52 15.21 0.47 9.01
CA ALA A 52 15.84 1.56 8.28
C ALA A 52 14.98 2.84 8.36
N LYS A 53 15.62 3.98 8.59
CA LYS A 53 15.02 5.30 8.60
C LYS A 53 15.55 6.22 7.49
N THR A 54 16.63 5.78 6.82
CA THR A 54 17.29 6.48 5.71
C THR A 54 17.65 5.51 4.60
N SER A 55 17.95 6.01 3.42
CA SER A 55 18.46 5.17 2.32
C SER A 55 19.83 4.56 2.63
N GLU A 56 20.63 5.24 3.45
CA GLU A 56 21.91 4.71 3.94
C GLU A 56 21.68 3.52 4.87
N ASP A 57 20.72 3.61 5.81
CA ASP A 57 20.35 2.49 6.68
C ASP A 57 19.91 1.28 5.86
N VAL A 58 19.10 1.50 4.79
CA VAL A 58 18.66 0.41 3.89
C VAL A 58 19.87 -0.32 3.33
N ARG A 59 20.83 0.41 2.73
CA ARG A 59 22.04 -0.18 2.14
C ARG A 59 22.91 -0.86 3.20
N LYS A 60 23.10 -0.24 4.35
CA LYS A 60 23.92 -0.75 5.46
C LYS A 60 23.34 -2.05 6.03
N ILE A 61 22.04 -2.10 6.32
CA ILE A 61 21.40 -3.30 6.88
C ILE A 61 21.42 -4.43 5.86
N ASN A 62 21.10 -4.15 4.59
CA ASN A 62 21.11 -5.14 3.52
C ASN A 62 22.52 -5.70 3.27
N SER A 63 23.57 -4.87 3.32
CA SER A 63 24.97 -5.32 3.18
C SER A 63 25.41 -6.27 4.30
N GLN A 64 24.70 -6.30 5.43
CA GLN A 64 24.91 -7.24 6.52
C GLN A 64 24.17 -8.58 6.30
N GLY A 65 23.49 -8.75 5.17
CA GLY A 65 22.67 -9.93 4.86
C GLY A 65 21.36 -10.01 5.62
N LYS A 66 20.90 -8.89 6.19
CA LYS A 66 19.61 -8.78 6.89
C LYS A 66 18.52 -8.25 5.96
N LEU A 67 17.29 -8.65 6.22
CA LEU A 67 16.12 -8.00 5.67
C LEU A 67 15.95 -6.60 6.26
N VAL A 68 15.31 -5.72 5.52
CA VAL A 68 15.11 -4.32 5.90
C VAL A 68 13.64 -4.02 6.07
N ALA A 69 13.26 -3.57 7.26
CA ALA A 69 11.96 -2.99 7.52
C ALA A 69 12.04 -1.46 7.41
N MET A 70 11.07 -0.85 6.78
CA MET A 70 10.76 0.57 6.87
C MET A 70 9.33 0.73 7.38
N ILE A 71 8.93 1.90 7.84
CA ILE A 71 7.58 2.12 8.37
C ILE A 71 6.84 3.14 7.51
N GLY A 72 5.67 2.72 7.00
CA GLY A 72 4.66 3.60 6.41
C GLY A 72 3.45 3.74 7.33
N VAL A 73 2.83 4.90 7.33
CA VAL A 73 1.58 5.15 8.06
C VAL A 73 0.45 5.28 7.05
N GLU A 74 -0.48 4.35 7.11
CA GLU A 74 -1.66 4.38 6.26
C GLU A 74 -2.86 4.87 7.07
N ASN A 75 -3.29 6.08 6.73
CA ASN A 75 -4.27 6.92 7.41
C ASN A 75 -3.71 7.76 8.58
N ALA A 76 -3.60 9.06 8.36
CA ALA A 76 -3.21 10.03 9.40
C ALA A 76 -4.27 10.21 10.51
N TYR A 77 -5.45 9.63 10.35
CA TYR A 77 -6.58 9.71 11.27
C TYR A 77 -6.22 9.57 12.77
N PRO A 78 -5.29 8.68 13.18
CA PRO A 78 -4.86 8.54 14.59
C PRO A 78 -4.20 9.77 15.19
N LEU A 79 -3.72 10.73 14.40
CA LEU A 79 -3.17 11.98 14.91
C LEU A 79 -4.24 12.83 15.62
N GLY A 80 -5.54 12.55 15.40
CA GLY A 80 -6.62 13.39 15.93
C GLY A 80 -6.50 14.82 15.43
N MET A 81 -6.65 15.79 16.35
CA MET A 81 -6.53 17.22 16.06
C MET A 81 -5.16 17.80 16.46
N ASP A 82 -4.24 16.97 16.95
CA ASP A 82 -2.94 17.39 17.50
C ASP A 82 -1.78 17.02 16.58
N LEU A 83 -1.33 17.98 15.78
CA LEU A 83 -0.22 17.81 14.84
C LEU A 83 1.16 17.63 15.53
N SER A 84 1.30 17.96 16.81
CA SER A 84 2.57 17.74 17.52
C SER A 84 2.99 16.27 17.55
N GLN A 85 2.03 15.36 17.37
CA GLN A 85 2.26 13.92 17.30
C GLN A 85 3.00 13.47 16.03
N VAL A 86 3.05 14.27 14.97
CA VAL A 86 3.83 13.96 13.75
C VAL A 86 5.28 13.68 14.11
N LYS A 87 5.82 14.43 15.06
CA LYS A 87 7.17 14.22 15.59
C LYS A 87 7.36 12.83 16.17
N ASP A 88 6.43 12.38 17.01
CA ASP A 88 6.50 11.06 17.65
C ASP A 88 6.46 9.93 16.61
N TYR A 89 5.64 10.07 15.59
CA TYR A 89 5.56 9.11 14.48
C TYR A 89 6.90 9.06 13.69
N TYR A 90 7.49 10.23 13.40
CA TYR A 90 8.79 10.32 12.75
C TYR A 90 9.90 9.66 13.58
N GLU A 91 9.95 9.93 14.88
CA GLU A 91 10.94 9.35 15.81
C GLU A 91 10.80 7.83 15.90
N LYS A 92 9.57 7.31 15.90
CA LYS A 92 9.27 5.87 15.83
C LYS A 92 9.63 5.23 14.49
N GLY A 93 9.95 6.01 13.47
CA GLY A 93 10.46 5.54 12.19
C GLY A 93 9.52 5.67 11.00
N ALA A 94 8.38 6.32 11.13
CA ALA A 94 7.51 6.61 9.99
C ALA A 94 8.25 7.41 8.91
N ARG A 95 8.12 7.01 7.64
CA ARG A 95 8.78 7.66 6.51
C ARG A 95 7.82 8.04 5.38
N TYR A 96 6.61 7.55 5.39
CA TYR A 96 5.51 8.12 4.62
C TYR A 96 4.20 8.12 5.42
N MET A 97 3.24 8.94 5.01
CA MET A 97 1.93 9.02 5.63
C MET A 97 0.86 9.43 4.61
N SER A 98 -0.24 8.67 4.53
CA SER A 98 -1.44 9.08 3.79
C SER A 98 -2.41 9.84 4.70
N LEU A 99 -3.14 10.82 4.12
CA LEU A 99 -3.98 11.73 4.89
C LEU A 99 -5.34 11.14 5.25
N SER A 100 -5.80 10.17 4.49
CA SER A 100 -7.06 9.42 4.72
C SER A 100 -6.90 7.98 4.23
N HIS A 101 -7.89 7.14 4.54
CA HIS A 101 -8.05 5.79 3.99
C HIS A 101 -9.43 5.66 3.33
N ASN A 102 -10.15 4.56 3.53
CA ASN A 102 -11.51 4.38 3.07
C ASN A 102 -12.48 5.13 4.02
N GLY A 103 -12.82 6.36 3.65
CA GLY A 103 -13.57 7.34 4.41
C GLY A 103 -12.81 8.65 4.60
N HIS A 104 -13.55 9.76 4.65
CA HIS A 104 -12.98 11.09 4.86
C HIS A 104 -12.39 11.17 6.26
N SER A 105 -11.20 11.75 6.39
CA SER A 105 -10.58 12.05 7.67
C SER A 105 -10.78 13.52 8.05
N GLN A 106 -10.33 13.92 9.23
CA GLN A 106 -10.28 15.33 9.64
C GLN A 106 -9.28 16.14 8.80
N PHE A 107 -8.43 15.49 8.01
CA PHE A 107 -7.39 16.13 7.18
C PHE A 107 -7.78 16.23 5.71
N SER A 108 -8.48 15.22 5.18
CA SER A 108 -8.63 15.04 3.74
C SER A 108 -9.90 14.29 3.37
N ASP A 109 -10.46 14.66 2.24
CA ASP A 109 -11.41 13.82 1.56
C ASP A 109 -10.72 12.56 1.02
N SER A 110 -11.43 11.43 1.11
CA SER A 110 -11.04 10.15 0.55
C SER A 110 -11.59 9.97 -0.86
N ASN A 111 -10.92 9.13 -1.66
CA ASN A 111 -11.44 8.67 -2.95
C ASN A 111 -12.82 8.01 -2.85
N THR A 112 -13.24 7.55 -1.66
CA THR A 112 -14.57 6.96 -1.45
C THR A 112 -15.72 7.91 -1.75
N GLY A 113 -15.51 9.23 -1.70
CA GLY A 113 -16.49 10.22 -2.12
C GLY A 113 -16.89 10.12 -3.61
N GLU A 114 -16.11 9.43 -4.45
CA GLU A 114 -16.53 9.15 -5.83
C GLU A 114 -17.73 8.18 -5.92
N TYR A 115 -18.02 7.39 -4.87
CA TYR A 115 -19.15 6.46 -4.87
C TYR A 115 -20.49 7.11 -4.53
N ASP A 116 -20.49 8.15 -3.69
CA ASP A 116 -21.70 8.79 -3.16
C ASP A 116 -21.76 10.29 -3.44
N SER A 117 -20.71 10.87 -4.01
CA SER A 117 -20.54 12.29 -4.27
C SER A 117 -20.59 13.16 -3.01
N ILE A 118 -20.22 12.59 -1.85
CA ILE A 118 -20.13 13.34 -0.58
C ILE A 118 -18.68 13.76 -0.36
N TRP A 119 -18.47 15.04 -0.13
CA TRP A 119 -17.15 15.63 0.15
C TRP A 119 -17.25 16.50 1.40
N LEU A 120 -16.36 16.29 2.37
CA LEU A 120 -16.35 17.06 3.62
C LEU A 120 -15.56 18.36 3.50
N HIS A 121 -14.51 18.36 2.70
CA HIS A 121 -13.53 19.45 2.64
C HIS A 121 -13.33 20.00 1.23
N ASN A 122 -13.87 19.36 0.21
CA ASN A 122 -13.53 19.61 -1.20
C ASN A 122 -12.02 19.56 -1.43
N GLY A 123 -11.39 18.50 -0.93
CA GLY A 123 -9.96 18.26 -0.96
C GLY A 123 -9.36 18.14 0.43
N LEU A 124 -8.48 19.06 0.82
CA LEU A 124 -7.87 19.15 2.15
C LEU A 124 -8.69 20.08 3.06
N SER A 125 -8.82 19.70 4.34
CA SER A 125 -9.23 20.65 5.38
C SER A 125 -8.10 21.66 5.69
N GLU A 126 -8.39 22.74 6.44
CA GLU A 126 -7.32 23.63 6.91
C GLU A 126 -6.29 22.88 7.76
N LEU A 127 -6.74 21.95 8.62
CA LEU A 127 -5.85 21.09 9.40
C LEU A 127 -5.00 20.19 8.50
N GLY A 128 -5.57 19.69 7.40
CA GLY A 128 -4.84 18.91 6.40
C GLY A 128 -3.74 19.69 5.71
N LYS A 129 -3.97 20.97 5.42
CA LYS A 129 -2.93 21.87 4.86
C LYS A 129 -1.78 22.10 5.84
N GLU A 130 -2.10 22.25 7.13
CA GLU A 130 -1.06 22.33 8.16
C GLU A 130 -0.30 20.99 8.30
N LEU A 131 -1.01 19.86 8.23
CA LEU A 131 -0.35 18.54 8.25
C LEU A 131 0.67 18.39 7.11
N ILE A 132 0.38 18.88 5.89
CA ILE A 132 1.34 18.87 4.78
C ILE A 132 2.64 19.59 5.17
N LYS A 133 2.55 20.72 5.89
CA LYS A 133 3.75 21.49 6.34
C LYS A 133 4.54 20.69 7.36
N GLU A 134 3.87 20.10 8.35
CA GLU A 134 4.51 19.25 9.36
C GLU A 134 5.21 18.02 8.74
N LEU A 135 4.54 17.34 7.78
CA LEU A 135 5.15 16.21 7.09
C LEU A 135 6.41 16.62 6.33
N ASN A 136 6.39 17.75 5.62
CA ASN A 136 7.59 18.29 4.97
C ASN A 136 8.68 18.68 5.96
N TYR A 137 8.31 19.29 7.10
CA TYR A 137 9.26 19.72 8.14
C TYR A 137 10.01 18.54 8.76
N TYR A 138 9.33 17.40 9.01
CA TYR A 138 9.98 16.20 9.52
C TYR A 138 10.56 15.28 8.43
N GLY A 139 10.29 15.53 7.15
CA GLY A 139 10.75 14.66 6.06
C GLY A 139 9.99 13.36 5.95
N ILE A 140 8.71 13.36 6.36
CA ILE A 140 7.77 12.25 6.11
C ILE A 140 7.15 12.47 4.71
N ILE A 141 7.29 11.49 3.84
CA ILE A 141 6.77 11.56 2.47
C ILE A 141 5.24 11.57 2.51
N ILE A 142 4.62 12.48 1.77
CA ILE A 142 3.17 12.54 1.61
C ILE A 142 2.74 11.43 0.65
N ASP A 143 1.80 10.59 1.08
CA ASP A 143 1.23 9.53 0.28
C ASP A 143 -0.14 9.91 -0.28
N LEU A 144 -0.28 9.81 -1.59
CA LEU A 144 -1.47 10.15 -2.37
C LEU A 144 -2.45 8.98 -2.56
N SER A 145 -2.09 7.78 -2.10
CA SER A 145 -3.00 6.64 -2.14
C SER A 145 -4.10 6.83 -1.11
N HIS A 146 -5.35 6.65 -1.51
CA HIS A 146 -6.59 6.87 -0.78
C HIS A 146 -7.18 8.28 -0.74
N PRO A 147 -6.46 9.40 -0.56
CA PRO A 147 -7.08 10.72 -0.69
C PRO A 147 -7.78 10.93 -2.04
N SER A 148 -8.76 11.83 -2.07
CA SER A 148 -9.47 12.19 -3.29
C SER A 148 -8.56 12.86 -4.32
N LYS A 149 -8.97 12.87 -5.60
CA LYS A 149 -8.21 13.55 -6.66
C LYS A 149 -7.93 15.02 -6.31
N GLU A 150 -8.92 15.73 -5.76
CA GLU A 150 -8.75 17.14 -5.38
C GLU A 150 -7.80 17.28 -4.18
N ALA A 151 -7.87 16.39 -3.19
CA ALA A 151 -6.92 16.38 -2.10
C ALA A 151 -5.50 16.10 -2.59
N ASN A 152 -5.32 15.19 -3.55
CA ASN A 152 -4.04 14.91 -4.18
C ASN A 152 -3.46 16.13 -4.91
N ARG A 153 -4.30 16.86 -5.67
CA ARG A 153 -3.89 18.10 -6.34
C ARG A 153 -3.39 19.13 -5.33
N GLN A 154 -4.18 19.39 -4.29
CA GLN A 154 -3.84 20.36 -3.24
C GLN A 154 -2.59 19.93 -2.47
N SER A 155 -2.43 18.63 -2.15
CA SER A 155 -1.25 18.09 -1.47
C SER A 155 0.02 18.32 -2.28
N ILE A 156 -0.02 18.07 -3.60
CA ILE A 156 1.12 18.29 -4.50
C ILE A 156 1.48 19.76 -4.60
N GLU A 157 0.48 20.65 -4.71
CA GLU A 157 0.68 22.10 -4.80
C GLU A 157 1.30 22.69 -3.53
N LEU A 158 0.94 22.18 -2.37
CA LEU A 158 1.43 22.64 -1.07
C LEU A 158 2.78 22.01 -0.69
N SER A 159 3.04 20.80 -1.14
CA SER A 159 4.24 20.06 -0.78
C SER A 159 5.50 20.74 -1.30
N LYS A 160 6.50 20.87 -0.44
CA LYS A 160 7.86 21.30 -0.79
C LYS A 160 8.74 20.14 -1.27
N SER A 161 8.29 18.90 -1.04
CA SER A 161 9.02 17.67 -1.29
C SER A 161 8.31 16.80 -2.32
N PRO A 162 9.02 15.89 -3.01
CA PRO A 162 8.41 14.88 -3.84
C PRO A 162 7.47 13.97 -3.01
N VAL A 163 6.33 13.63 -3.62
CA VAL A 163 5.29 12.78 -3.03
C VAL A 163 5.37 11.36 -3.56
N ILE A 164 4.61 10.42 -2.97
CA ILE A 164 4.38 9.10 -3.55
C ILE A 164 2.88 8.80 -3.68
N ALA A 165 2.54 7.89 -4.58
CA ALA A 165 1.37 7.06 -4.43
C ALA A 165 1.86 5.67 -4.05
N SER A 166 1.67 5.28 -2.78
CA SER A 166 2.27 4.06 -2.22
C SER A 166 1.71 2.77 -2.81
N HIS A 167 0.43 2.79 -3.26
CA HIS A 167 -0.27 1.64 -3.83
C HIS A 167 -1.47 2.06 -4.69
N SER A 168 -1.19 2.49 -5.93
CA SER A 168 -2.19 2.91 -6.91
C SER A 168 -1.77 2.48 -8.32
N SER A 169 -2.75 2.27 -9.21
CA SER A 169 -2.48 1.84 -10.59
C SER A 169 -2.98 2.88 -11.60
N ALA A 170 -2.93 2.57 -12.92
CA ALA A 170 -3.36 3.48 -13.97
C ALA A 170 -4.87 3.37 -14.21
N ARG A 171 -5.60 4.49 -14.03
CA ARG A 171 -7.06 4.54 -14.24
C ARG A 171 -7.47 4.30 -15.69
N ALA A 172 -6.61 4.67 -16.65
CA ALA A 172 -6.85 4.41 -18.07
C ALA A 172 -6.92 2.91 -18.42
N LEU A 173 -6.26 2.04 -17.66
CA LEU A 173 -6.32 0.59 -17.86
C LEU A 173 -7.41 -0.10 -17.02
N CYS A 174 -7.74 0.48 -15.87
CA CYS A 174 -8.81 -0.02 -15.01
C CYS A 174 -9.47 1.17 -14.30
N ASP A 175 -10.68 1.55 -14.74
CA ASP A 175 -11.43 2.66 -14.17
C ASP A 175 -11.92 2.32 -12.77
N HIS A 176 -11.09 2.67 -11.79
CA HIS A 176 -11.33 2.47 -10.38
C HIS A 176 -10.92 3.73 -9.60
N PRO A 177 -11.69 4.19 -8.59
CA PRO A 177 -11.39 5.42 -7.84
C PRO A 177 -10.04 5.43 -7.13
N ARG A 178 -9.47 4.26 -6.86
CA ARG A 178 -8.13 4.11 -6.26
C ARG A 178 -6.99 4.27 -7.26
N ASN A 179 -7.28 4.27 -8.58
CA ASN A 179 -6.30 4.41 -9.64
C ASN A 179 -6.16 5.88 -10.05
N LEU A 180 -4.96 6.24 -10.50
CA LEU A 180 -4.61 7.60 -10.90
C LEU A 180 -4.89 7.79 -12.39
N ASP A 181 -5.55 8.89 -12.74
CA ASP A 181 -5.73 9.30 -14.12
C ASP A 181 -4.47 10.00 -14.68
N ASP A 182 -4.45 10.23 -15.99
CA ASP A 182 -3.29 10.81 -16.69
C ASP A 182 -2.92 12.21 -16.18
N GLU A 183 -3.89 12.98 -15.69
CA GLU A 183 -3.66 14.31 -15.13
C GLU A 183 -2.90 14.20 -13.80
N GLN A 184 -3.34 13.31 -12.90
CA GLN A 184 -2.66 13.02 -11.63
C GLN A 184 -1.24 12.46 -11.86
N LEU A 185 -1.07 11.57 -12.83
CA LEU A 185 0.25 11.08 -13.24
C LEU A 185 1.16 12.24 -13.66
N GLY A 186 0.63 13.19 -14.44
CA GLY A 186 1.35 14.40 -14.87
C GLY A 186 1.76 15.29 -13.69
N TRP A 187 0.91 15.46 -12.68
CA TRP A 187 1.24 16.23 -11.47
C TRP A 187 2.36 15.58 -10.66
N ILE A 188 2.31 14.24 -10.49
CA ILE A 188 3.35 13.48 -9.78
C ILE A 188 4.70 13.59 -10.48
N LYS A 189 4.72 13.44 -11.82
CA LYS A 189 5.92 13.65 -12.63
C LYS A 189 6.52 15.04 -12.39
N LYS A 190 5.70 16.09 -12.48
CA LYS A 190 6.16 17.49 -12.30
C LYS A 190 6.70 17.73 -10.89
N ASN A 191 6.14 17.08 -9.88
CA ASN A 191 6.59 17.16 -8.50
C ASN A 191 7.88 16.34 -8.24
N GLY A 192 8.27 15.43 -9.13
CA GLY A 192 9.40 14.51 -8.95
C GLY A 192 9.07 13.25 -8.14
N GLY A 193 7.78 12.99 -7.94
CA GLY A 193 7.27 11.88 -7.16
C GLY A 193 7.33 10.52 -7.87
N VAL A 194 6.74 9.49 -7.21
CA VAL A 194 6.71 8.10 -7.69
C VAL A 194 5.33 7.48 -7.47
N VAL A 195 4.88 6.70 -8.46
CA VAL A 195 3.67 5.88 -8.39
C VAL A 195 4.07 4.42 -8.24
N HIS A 196 3.70 3.81 -7.12
CA HIS A 196 3.88 2.37 -6.91
C HIS A 196 2.64 1.63 -7.39
N VAL A 197 2.78 0.91 -8.50
CA VAL A 197 1.72 0.06 -9.04
C VAL A 197 1.38 -1.01 -8.02
N VAL A 198 0.09 -1.20 -7.75
CA VAL A 198 -0.37 -2.13 -6.71
C VAL A 198 -0.84 -3.46 -7.30
N ALA A 199 -0.39 -4.56 -6.68
CA ALA A 199 -0.77 -5.93 -7.08
C ALA A 199 -2.15 -6.34 -6.54
N LEU A 200 -3.18 -5.50 -6.73
CA LEU A 200 -4.55 -5.77 -6.34
C LEU A 200 -5.42 -6.01 -7.58
N GLY A 201 -5.87 -7.24 -7.78
CA GLY A 201 -6.51 -7.67 -9.03
C GLY A 201 -7.71 -6.82 -9.47
N SER A 202 -8.49 -6.26 -8.52
CA SER A 202 -9.62 -5.37 -8.83
C SER A 202 -9.18 -4.00 -9.34
N TYR A 203 -7.94 -3.56 -9.06
CA TYR A 203 -7.38 -2.29 -9.52
C TYR A 203 -6.57 -2.45 -10.82
N LEU A 204 -6.26 -3.69 -11.20
CA LEU A 204 -5.54 -4.02 -12.44
C LEU A 204 -6.50 -4.37 -13.58
N LYS A 205 -7.36 -5.37 -13.39
CA LYS A 205 -8.34 -5.84 -14.39
C LYS A 205 -9.64 -6.24 -13.68
N ALA A 206 -10.47 -5.27 -13.33
CA ALA A 206 -11.66 -5.46 -12.49
C ALA A 206 -12.59 -6.59 -13.00
N GLU A 207 -12.93 -6.61 -14.31
CA GLU A 207 -13.82 -7.62 -14.87
C GLU A 207 -13.16 -9.02 -14.90
N LYS A 208 -11.87 -9.13 -15.20
CA LYS A 208 -11.11 -10.40 -15.15
C LYS A 208 -11.15 -10.96 -13.72
N GLN A 209 -10.88 -10.13 -12.73
CA GLN A 209 -10.91 -10.50 -11.30
C GLN A 209 -12.31 -10.92 -10.84
N LYS A 210 -13.33 -10.15 -11.19
CA LYS A 210 -14.73 -10.41 -10.85
C LYS A 210 -15.20 -11.77 -11.42
N ASN A 211 -14.89 -12.04 -12.68
CA ASN A 211 -15.28 -13.28 -13.33
C ASN A 211 -14.59 -14.51 -12.72
N TYR A 212 -13.30 -14.39 -12.42
CA TYR A 212 -12.55 -15.44 -11.72
C TYR A 212 -13.13 -15.69 -10.32
N ARG A 213 -13.32 -14.63 -9.51
CA ARG A 213 -13.88 -14.76 -8.16
C ARG A 213 -15.27 -15.38 -8.18
N LYS A 214 -16.16 -14.93 -9.07
CA LYS A 214 -17.51 -15.50 -9.21
C LYS A 214 -17.47 -17.00 -9.51
N GLY A 215 -16.56 -17.42 -10.39
CA GLY A 215 -16.35 -18.84 -10.69
C GLY A 215 -15.86 -19.62 -9.47
N LEU A 216 -14.85 -19.10 -8.78
CA LEU A 216 -14.27 -19.69 -7.59
C LEU A 216 -15.30 -19.81 -6.46
N ASP A 217 -16.01 -18.73 -6.14
CA ASP A 217 -17.02 -18.68 -5.08
C ASP A 217 -18.15 -19.72 -5.33
N SER A 218 -18.56 -19.88 -6.59
CA SER A 218 -19.58 -20.88 -6.96
C SER A 218 -19.13 -22.29 -6.65
N ILE A 219 -17.88 -22.64 -6.93
CA ILE A 219 -17.32 -23.96 -6.64
C ILE A 219 -17.08 -24.17 -5.14
N ILE A 220 -16.50 -23.18 -4.47
CA ILE A 220 -16.30 -23.24 -3.01
C ILE A 220 -17.63 -23.40 -2.29
N LYS A 221 -18.66 -22.65 -2.67
CA LYS A 221 -20.00 -22.77 -2.10
C LYS A 221 -20.56 -24.20 -2.29
N LEU A 222 -20.49 -24.75 -3.50
CA LEU A 222 -20.97 -26.12 -3.79
C LEU A 222 -20.23 -27.16 -2.91
N LYS A 223 -18.92 -27.09 -2.78
CA LYS A 223 -18.14 -28.02 -1.95
C LYS A 223 -18.43 -27.84 -0.47
N SER A 224 -18.58 -26.60 -0.01
CA SER A 224 -18.91 -26.28 1.38
C SER A 224 -20.29 -26.83 1.78
N GLU A 225 -21.30 -26.70 0.91
CA GLU A 225 -22.63 -27.24 1.14
C GLU A 225 -22.60 -28.78 1.25
N ALA A 226 -21.79 -29.46 0.41
CA ALA A 226 -21.65 -30.91 0.43
C ALA A 226 -21.11 -31.45 1.77
N ILE A 227 -20.27 -30.69 2.47
CA ILE A 227 -19.71 -31.08 3.77
C ILE A 227 -20.34 -30.31 4.95
N ARG A 228 -21.39 -29.54 4.72
CA ARG A 228 -22.10 -28.71 5.68
C ARG A 228 -21.19 -27.66 6.37
N PHE A 229 -20.19 -27.18 5.64
CA PHE A 229 -19.33 -26.08 6.12
C PHE A 229 -19.95 -24.73 5.77
N LYS A 230 -20.01 -23.83 6.75
CA LYS A 230 -20.52 -22.46 6.55
C LYS A 230 -19.37 -21.54 6.18
N THR A 231 -19.36 -21.03 4.95
CA THR A 231 -18.42 -19.98 4.54
C THR A 231 -18.77 -18.66 5.21
N MET A 232 -17.75 -17.91 5.62
CA MET A 232 -17.84 -16.62 6.27
C MET A 232 -17.14 -15.55 5.44
N SER A 233 -17.53 -14.28 5.62
CA SER A 233 -16.78 -13.17 5.04
C SER A 233 -15.42 -13.02 5.73
N TYR A 234 -14.44 -12.42 5.03
CA TYR A 234 -13.13 -12.12 5.64
C TYR A 234 -13.26 -11.33 6.95
N SER A 235 -14.14 -10.31 6.97
CA SER A 235 -14.38 -9.49 8.16
C SER A 235 -14.96 -10.28 9.33
N ASP A 236 -15.76 -11.32 9.05
CA ASP A 236 -16.32 -12.15 10.11
C ASP A 236 -15.30 -13.17 10.65
N VAL A 237 -14.47 -13.72 9.74
CA VAL A 237 -13.36 -14.60 10.16
C VAL A 237 -12.38 -13.86 11.07
N MET A 238 -12.07 -12.59 10.75
CA MET A 238 -11.13 -11.78 11.56
C MET A 238 -11.68 -11.37 12.96
N LYS A 239 -12.98 -11.58 13.20
CA LYS A 239 -13.59 -11.36 14.52
C LYS A 239 -13.59 -12.62 15.41
N LEU A 240 -13.24 -13.76 14.83
CA LEU A 240 -13.17 -15.02 15.57
C LEU A 240 -12.00 -15.01 16.57
N PRO A 241 -12.12 -15.72 17.69
CA PRO A 241 -10.97 -16.08 18.51
C PRO A 241 -9.90 -16.80 17.67
N GLU A 242 -8.63 -16.66 18.02
CA GLU A 242 -7.50 -17.18 17.25
C GLU A 242 -7.62 -18.68 16.92
N GLU A 243 -8.03 -19.49 17.89
CA GLU A 243 -8.21 -20.94 17.73
C GLU A 243 -9.32 -21.27 16.71
N GLU A 244 -10.45 -20.56 16.80
CA GLU A 244 -11.57 -20.73 15.85
C GLU A 244 -11.20 -20.25 14.44
N MET A 245 -10.46 -19.14 14.35
CA MET A 245 -9.96 -18.62 13.09
C MET A 245 -9.00 -19.61 12.42
N ASN A 246 -8.09 -20.22 13.17
CA ASN A 246 -7.17 -21.22 12.66
C ASN A 246 -7.92 -22.48 12.17
N SER A 247 -8.87 -22.97 12.97
CA SER A 247 -9.73 -24.11 12.58
C SER A 247 -10.54 -23.81 11.32
N TYR A 248 -11.07 -22.59 11.19
CA TYR A 248 -11.77 -22.15 9.99
C TYR A 248 -10.85 -22.17 8.77
N ARG A 249 -9.64 -21.63 8.90
CA ARG A 249 -8.64 -21.57 7.80
C ARG A 249 -8.22 -22.97 7.36
N GLU A 250 -8.02 -23.90 8.28
CA GLU A 250 -7.70 -25.30 7.99
C GLU A 250 -8.83 -25.97 7.19
N ALA A 251 -10.07 -25.86 7.69
CA ALA A 251 -11.24 -26.42 7.02
C ALA A 251 -11.44 -25.80 5.63
N TYR A 252 -11.27 -24.49 5.47
CA TYR A 252 -11.36 -23.82 4.18
C TYR A 252 -10.27 -24.31 3.20
N THR A 253 -9.06 -24.55 3.69
CA THR A 253 -7.95 -25.11 2.91
C THR A 253 -8.30 -26.53 2.40
N GLU A 254 -8.91 -27.35 3.23
CA GLU A 254 -9.36 -28.69 2.80
C GLU A 254 -10.45 -28.62 1.73
N ILE A 255 -11.37 -27.63 1.83
CA ILE A 255 -12.38 -27.38 0.78
C ILE A 255 -11.71 -27.02 -0.54
N GLN A 256 -10.69 -26.17 -0.51
CA GLN A 256 -9.93 -25.80 -1.72
C GLN A 256 -9.21 -27.01 -2.33
N LYS A 257 -8.66 -27.90 -1.51
CA LYS A 257 -8.06 -29.16 -1.99
C LYS A 257 -9.08 -30.06 -2.67
N LEU A 258 -10.28 -30.21 -2.07
CA LEU A 258 -11.39 -30.98 -2.65
C LEU A 258 -11.93 -30.36 -3.95
N ALA A 259 -11.77 -29.05 -4.14
CA ALA A 259 -12.20 -28.31 -5.31
C ALA A 259 -11.11 -28.17 -6.38
N LYS A 260 -9.93 -28.76 -6.20
CA LYS A 260 -8.74 -28.52 -7.01
C LYS A 260 -8.96 -28.65 -8.52
N ASP A 261 -9.64 -29.70 -8.96
CA ASP A 261 -9.86 -29.96 -10.40
C ASP A 261 -10.88 -28.99 -11.01
N GLU A 262 -11.91 -28.62 -10.25
CA GLU A 262 -12.88 -27.62 -10.66
C GLU A 262 -12.27 -26.22 -10.68
N ILE A 263 -11.46 -25.89 -9.70
CA ILE A 263 -10.69 -24.62 -9.67
C ILE A 263 -9.79 -24.53 -10.90
N LYS A 264 -9.11 -25.63 -11.28
CA LYS A 264 -8.30 -25.67 -12.50
C LYS A 264 -9.12 -25.36 -13.77
N LYS A 265 -10.36 -25.90 -13.86
CA LYS A 265 -11.28 -25.60 -14.97
C LYS A 265 -11.73 -24.13 -14.95
N ILE A 266 -12.01 -23.58 -13.75
CA ILE A 266 -12.33 -22.15 -13.62
C ILE A 266 -11.16 -21.29 -14.06
N ARG A 267 -9.93 -21.59 -13.63
CA ARG A 267 -8.72 -20.87 -14.05
C ARG A 267 -8.52 -20.89 -15.57
N SER A 268 -8.83 -22.00 -16.23
CA SER A 268 -8.75 -22.10 -17.69
C SER A 268 -9.83 -21.30 -18.40
N ARG A 269 -11.04 -21.20 -17.85
CA ARG A 269 -12.17 -20.47 -18.43
C ARG A 269 -12.17 -18.98 -18.09
N TYR A 270 -11.78 -18.65 -16.89
CA TYR A 270 -11.69 -17.31 -16.32
C TYR A 270 -10.33 -17.18 -15.62
N PRO A 271 -9.26 -16.88 -16.37
CA PRO A 271 -7.93 -16.76 -15.77
C PRO A 271 -7.92 -15.67 -14.69
N PRO A 272 -7.23 -15.90 -13.57
CA PRO A 272 -7.03 -14.86 -12.56
C PRO A 272 -6.19 -13.71 -13.12
N VAL A 273 -6.24 -12.57 -12.46
CA VAL A 273 -5.29 -11.47 -12.71
C VAL A 273 -3.90 -11.93 -12.30
N ASP A 274 -2.91 -11.65 -13.12
CA ASP A 274 -1.56 -12.20 -13.00
C ASP A 274 -0.47 -11.12 -13.10
N VAL A 275 0.79 -11.55 -12.99
CA VAL A 275 1.97 -10.68 -13.06
C VAL A 275 2.04 -9.92 -14.40
N SER A 276 1.57 -10.50 -15.51
CA SER A 276 1.55 -9.80 -16.79
C SER A 276 0.58 -8.61 -16.78
N ASP A 277 -0.64 -8.80 -16.24
CA ASP A 277 -1.59 -7.69 -16.05
C ASP A 277 -1.03 -6.59 -15.16
N PHE A 278 -0.27 -6.95 -14.14
CA PHE A 278 0.40 -6.00 -13.25
C PHE A 278 1.45 -5.16 -13.99
N VAL A 279 2.31 -5.81 -14.77
CA VAL A 279 3.35 -5.12 -15.53
C VAL A 279 2.77 -4.27 -16.67
N ASP A 280 1.55 -4.58 -17.20
CA ASP A 280 0.85 -3.67 -18.12
C ASP A 280 0.67 -2.26 -17.53
N HIS A 281 0.36 -2.16 -16.23
CA HIS A 281 0.24 -0.87 -15.55
C HIS A 281 1.59 -0.19 -15.35
N ILE A 282 2.66 -0.95 -15.10
CA ILE A 282 4.04 -0.42 -15.05
C ILE A 282 4.41 0.17 -16.41
N ASP A 283 4.19 -0.57 -17.50
CA ASP A 283 4.46 -0.11 -18.87
C ASP A 283 3.70 1.19 -19.16
N TYR A 284 2.40 1.22 -18.85
CA TYR A 284 1.57 2.40 -19.09
C TYR A 284 2.10 3.64 -18.36
N ILE A 285 2.36 3.50 -17.04
CA ILE A 285 2.83 4.63 -16.23
C ILE A 285 4.22 5.08 -16.69
N LYS A 286 5.14 4.14 -16.95
CA LYS A 286 6.46 4.43 -17.51
C LYS A 286 6.37 5.22 -18.82
N ASP A 287 5.49 4.81 -19.75
CA ASP A 287 5.34 5.46 -21.04
C ASP A 287 4.73 6.87 -20.90
N LYS A 288 3.88 7.10 -19.91
CA LYS A 288 3.27 8.41 -19.63
C LYS A 288 4.20 9.38 -18.89
N ILE A 289 4.87 8.93 -17.87
CA ILE A 289 5.60 9.83 -16.97
C ILE A 289 7.10 9.53 -16.85
N GLY A 290 7.58 8.44 -17.41
CA GLY A 290 8.98 8.03 -17.40
C GLY A 290 9.34 7.06 -16.31
N ILE A 291 10.45 6.34 -16.52
CA ILE A 291 10.93 5.26 -15.67
C ILE A 291 11.26 5.71 -14.22
N ASP A 292 11.71 6.96 -14.07
CA ASP A 292 12.11 7.52 -12.77
C ASP A 292 10.92 7.80 -11.82
N HIS A 293 9.69 7.58 -12.29
CA HIS A 293 8.46 7.85 -11.55
C HIS A 293 7.61 6.61 -11.29
N VAL A 294 8.16 5.41 -11.50
CA VAL A 294 7.45 4.15 -11.32
C VAL A 294 8.07 3.33 -10.19
N GLY A 295 7.20 2.70 -9.40
CA GLY A 295 7.56 1.78 -8.32
C GLY A 295 6.63 0.59 -8.26
N ILE A 296 6.83 -0.27 -7.29
CA ILE A 296 6.10 -1.54 -7.07
C ILE A 296 5.51 -1.57 -5.66
N SER A 297 4.26 -2.03 -5.56
CA SER A 297 3.59 -2.34 -4.31
C SER A 297 2.90 -3.69 -4.37
N SER A 298 3.14 -4.53 -3.38
CA SER A 298 2.46 -5.83 -3.26
C SER A 298 1.10 -5.72 -2.60
N ASP A 299 0.96 -4.82 -1.65
CA ASP A 299 -0.20 -4.71 -0.75
C ASP A 299 -0.53 -6.05 -0.04
N PHE A 300 0.50 -6.86 0.25
CA PHE A 300 0.34 -8.11 1.01
C PHE A 300 -0.27 -7.81 2.37
N ASP A 301 -1.16 -8.68 2.82
CA ASP A 301 -1.98 -8.54 4.03
C ASP A 301 -2.99 -7.38 3.99
N GLY A 302 -2.88 -6.42 3.07
CA GLY A 302 -3.83 -5.34 2.82
C GLY A 302 -4.92 -5.67 1.80
N GLY A 303 -4.80 -6.81 1.13
CA GLY A 303 -5.74 -7.26 0.08
C GLY A 303 -5.08 -7.56 -1.25
N GLY A 304 -3.81 -7.23 -1.39
CA GLY A 304 -3.00 -7.52 -2.56
C GLY A 304 -2.62 -8.99 -2.68
N GLY A 305 -2.04 -9.31 -3.81
CA GLY A 305 -1.69 -10.65 -4.24
C GLY A 305 -2.45 -11.04 -5.50
N ILE A 306 -1.68 -11.45 -6.50
CA ILE A 306 -2.16 -11.83 -7.84
C ILE A 306 -1.56 -13.18 -8.23
N ASP A 307 -2.02 -13.78 -9.30
CA ASP A 307 -1.46 -15.05 -9.77
C ASP A 307 0.00 -14.89 -10.20
N GLY A 308 0.86 -15.72 -9.62
CA GLY A 308 2.32 -15.65 -9.80
C GLY A 308 3.02 -14.63 -8.91
N TRP A 309 2.29 -13.87 -8.09
CA TRP A 309 2.83 -13.03 -7.01
C TRP A 309 1.82 -12.93 -5.86
N GLY A 310 1.52 -14.07 -5.23
CA GLY A 310 0.57 -14.19 -4.12
C GLY A 310 1.20 -13.92 -2.74
N ASP A 311 2.52 -14.02 -2.64
CA ASP A 311 3.30 -13.72 -1.44
C ASP A 311 4.76 -13.37 -1.77
N ALA A 312 5.54 -13.02 -0.73
CA ALA A 312 6.93 -12.59 -0.89
C ALA A 312 7.86 -13.67 -1.49
N SER A 313 7.49 -14.95 -1.46
CA SER A 313 8.30 -16.02 -2.05
C SER A 313 8.28 -16.04 -3.59
N GLU A 314 7.29 -15.39 -4.18
CA GLU A 314 7.07 -15.28 -5.63
C GLU A 314 7.54 -13.94 -6.23
N THR A 315 8.16 -13.07 -5.44
CA THR A 315 8.58 -11.72 -5.84
C THR A 315 9.45 -11.71 -7.10
N PHE A 316 10.30 -12.72 -7.28
CA PHE A 316 11.17 -12.84 -8.47
C PHE A 316 10.37 -12.92 -9.79
N ASN A 317 9.12 -13.39 -9.77
CA ASN A 317 8.29 -13.48 -10.99
C ASN A 317 8.03 -12.11 -11.61
N VAL A 318 7.92 -11.04 -10.79
CA VAL A 318 7.77 -9.66 -11.27
C VAL A 318 9.04 -9.21 -12.00
N THR A 319 10.21 -9.45 -11.40
CA THR A 319 11.50 -9.17 -12.03
C THR A 319 11.66 -9.91 -13.36
N LEU A 320 11.27 -11.19 -13.39
CA LEU A 320 11.32 -12.01 -14.60
C LEU A 320 10.41 -11.46 -15.70
N GLU A 321 9.22 -10.99 -15.36
CA GLU A 321 8.30 -10.41 -16.34
C GLU A 321 8.82 -9.07 -16.88
N LEU A 322 9.38 -8.20 -16.04
CA LEU A 322 10.03 -6.97 -16.46
C LEU A 322 11.19 -7.27 -17.42
N PHE A 323 12.04 -8.25 -17.08
CA PHE A 323 13.14 -8.68 -17.95
C PHE A 323 12.65 -9.19 -19.33
N LYS A 324 11.59 -10.02 -19.35
CA LYS A 324 10.98 -10.50 -20.60
C LYS A 324 10.46 -9.38 -21.47
N ARG A 325 10.01 -8.27 -20.91
CA ARG A 325 9.54 -7.08 -21.61
C ARG A 325 10.67 -6.14 -22.05
N GLY A 326 11.92 -6.50 -21.77
CA GLY A 326 13.10 -5.77 -22.24
C GLY A 326 13.54 -4.62 -21.34
N TYR A 327 13.08 -4.58 -20.08
CA TYR A 327 13.62 -3.65 -19.10
C TYR A 327 15.09 -3.97 -18.79
N SER A 328 15.94 -2.95 -18.77
CA SER A 328 17.32 -3.09 -18.36
C SER A 328 17.44 -3.37 -16.85
N GLU A 329 18.59 -3.88 -16.40
CA GLU A 329 18.88 -4.04 -14.96
C GLU A 329 18.78 -2.70 -14.22
N GLU A 330 19.18 -1.60 -14.87
CA GLU A 330 19.04 -0.25 -14.32
C GLU A 330 17.58 0.14 -14.13
N ASP A 331 16.72 -0.09 -15.15
CA ASP A 331 15.29 0.18 -15.04
C ASP A 331 14.63 -0.63 -13.94
N ILE A 332 14.94 -1.93 -13.86
CA ILE A 332 14.43 -2.83 -12.83
C ILE A 332 14.86 -2.36 -11.44
N SER A 333 16.12 -1.95 -11.28
CA SER A 333 16.63 -1.41 -10.01
C SER A 333 15.91 -0.11 -9.61
N LYS A 334 15.64 0.78 -10.58
CA LYS A 334 14.85 2.00 -10.34
C LYS A 334 13.44 1.68 -9.86
N ILE A 335 12.74 0.77 -10.54
CA ILE A 335 11.34 0.38 -10.24
C ILE A 335 11.25 -0.27 -8.86
N TRP A 336 12.17 -1.18 -8.49
CA TRP A 336 12.12 -1.88 -7.21
C TRP A 336 12.44 -1.00 -6.01
N SER A 337 13.43 -0.11 -6.12
CA SER A 337 13.87 0.66 -4.95
C SER A 337 14.43 2.05 -5.27
N GLY A 338 15.16 2.20 -6.37
CA GLY A 338 15.94 3.40 -6.65
C GLY A 338 15.08 4.67 -6.66
N ASN A 339 13.89 4.61 -7.26
CA ASN A 339 12.99 5.76 -7.34
C ASN A 339 12.44 6.17 -5.96
N LEU A 340 12.05 5.19 -5.13
CA LEU A 340 11.54 5.45 -3.79
C LEU A 340 12.64 5.99 -2.87
N LEU A 341 13.85 5.40 -2.91
CA LEU A 341 14.98 5.87 -2.12
C LEU A 341 15.40 7.30 -2.51
N ARG A 342 15.35 7.65 -3.80
CA ARG A 342 15.55 9.03 -4.28
C ARG A 342 14.54 10.00 -3.67
N VAL A 343 13.25 9.61 -3.64
CA VAL A 343 12.19 10.44 -3.02
C VAL A 343 12.43 10.57 -1.53
N LEU A 344 12.79 9.49 -0.83
CA LEU A 344 13.12 9.52 0.59
C LEU A 344 14.28 10.49 0.89
N ASP A 345 15.38 10.36 0.16
CA ASP A 345 16.57 11.21 0.33
C ASP A 345 16.20 12.68 0.11
N LYS A 346 15.41 12.97 -0.95
CA LYS A 346 14.99 14.35 -1.24
C LYS A 346 14.07 14.95 -0.17
N ASN A 347 13.17 14.15 0.40
CA ASN A 347 12.32 14.59 1.51
C ASN A 347 13.17 14.94 2.74
N GLN A 348 14.16 14.13 3.07
CA GLN A 348 15.04 14.40 4.21
C GLN A 348 15.94 15.63 3.98
N GLU A 349 16.48 15.80 2.77
CA GLU A 349 17.23 17.00 2.39
C GLU A 349 16.40 18.28 2.59
N ILE A 350 15.16 18.28 2.11
CA ILE A 350 14.26 19.43 2.21
C ILE A 350 13.87 19.68 3.68
N ALA A 351 13.62 18.64 4.46
CA ALA A 351 13.33 18.79 5.88
C ALA A 351 14.48 19.49 6.63
N ILE A 352 15.73 19.10 6.36
CA ILE A 352 16.91 19.76 6.94
C ILE A 352 16.97 21.24 6.53
N GLN A 353 16.64 21.57 5.28
CA GLN A 353 16.60 22.96 4.82
C GLN A 353 15.53 23.78 5.54
N LEU A 354 14.30 23.21 5.71
CA LEU A 354 13.21 23.86 6.42
C LEU A 354 13.55 24.10 7.89
N GLN A 355 14.11 23.11 8.57
CA GLN A 355 14.51 23.22 9.99
C GLN A 355 15.64 24.21 10.23
N ASN A 356 16.46 24.51 9.23
CA ASN A 356 17.52 25.50 9.36
C ASN A 356 17.07 26.94 9.05
N THR A 357 15.85 27.13 8.56
CA THR A 357 15.30 28.46 8.21
C THR A 357 14.34 29.02 9.26
N ASP A 358 13.90 28.20 10.21
CA ASP A 358 13.10 28.55 11.39
C ASP A 358 14.05 28.88 12.58
#